data_fb22cabcf0de17a5ce73b51ff9ad81fe
#
_entry.id   fb22cabcf0de17a5ce73b51ff9ad81fe
#
_cell.length_a   1.000
_cell.length_b   1.000
_cell.length_c   1.000
_cell.angle_alpha   90.00
_cell.angle_beta   90.00
_cell.angle_gamma   90.00
#
_symmetry.space_group_name_H-M   'P 1'
#
loop_
_entity.id
_entity.type
_entity.pdbx_description
1 polymer ?
#
loop_
_entity_poly.entity_id
_entity_poly.type
_entity_poly.pdbx_seq_one_letter_code
_entity_poly.pdbx_strand_id
1 'polypeptide(L)'
;MFKKYLLATLLFAAIVAICPARARAQTPATTASPASDHYHSFNAAVYVRAYEVDRMKDDQWLQQSWDVISRAVKVNKVYLETHRDQLLVDGATIEKAKAFFAARGIQTYGGITWTRNESNRFETFCYANPADRAWVKHVAEETARHFDDIILDDFFFTSCKSEEEIRARGNRTWAQYRLERMREVARDLVVGAARKINPKVRIVIKFPNWYEHFQDMGFDLEREPYIYDGLYTGTETRDPVFSAQHLQAYNGYAIFRYFDNLRPGFNHGGWVDPPGVRSLDNYAEQLWVTLFAKAPEITLFDYRQLLGAFSPTLRGAWQGGEATSFNYAAMLSRYYATRGPGATAPTYAVPAGAALQHVDAVIGQLGRPVAVALYRPFHSLGEDFLPSFLGMIGIPIDLQPRFPASAHTIVLTEDAAADPKIVDLIEAHVRAGGNIVITSGLLGKLQSRGIDRIANLYLTGPDALVKSFLAGRTTLEIGAPMLIPQVHFITNDTWELAASIAGDNGFPMMTDSPYGKGHLFVMTIPNNAADLYRLPPAILNTYRRTAGGDLGVRLADGPSKVALYEYDNGTFVLESFNDEAVTVQVSVPAAVSTLRNLESGTLTQKLPAAATFTLRIAAHSYVAFATDGVQH
;
A
#
# COMPACT_ATOMS: atom_id res chain seq x y z
N MET A 1 23.00 50.99 50.68
CA MET A 1 23.49 50.53 52.01
C MET A 1 24.15 49.16 51.80
N PHE A 2 25.48 49.12 51.68
CA PHE A 2 26.49 48.71 52.61
C PHE A 2 26.17 47.43 53.41
N LYS A 3 26.92 46.33 53.30
CA LYS A 3 28.32 45.97 53.67
C LYS A 3 28.57 44.53 53.26
N LYS A 4 29.61 44.12 52.56
CA LYS A 4 31.00 43.77 52.93
C LYS A 4 31.14 42.75 54.09
N TYR A 5 31.85 41.65 53.85
CA TYR A 5 33.10 41.07 54.42
C TYR A 5 33.19 39.59 53.99
N LEU A 6 34.22 38.97 53.72
CA LEU A 6 35.66 38.96 53.67
C LEU A 6 36.14 37.51 53.84
N LEU A 7 37.06 37.10 52.99
CA LEU A 7 38.05 36.03 52.99
C LEU A 7 38.25 35.14 54.25
N ALA A 8 38.41 33.83 53.97
CA ALA A 8 39.40 33.02 54.69
C ALA A 8 39.98 31.91 53.77
N THR A 9 41.25 32.02 53.48
CA THR A 9 42.15 31.07 52.81
C THR A 9 42.55 29.97 53.75
N LEU A 10 42.51 28.71 53.39
CA LEU A 10 43.22 27.63 54.03
C LEU A 10 43.87 26.73 52.97
N LEU A 11 45.18 26.76 52.93
CA LEU A 11 46.09 25.84 52.26
C LEU A 11 45.97 24.45 52.90
N PHE A 12 45.79 23.40 52.07
CA PHE A 12 46.19 22.06 52.46
C PHE A 12 47.01 21.42 51.33
N ALA A 13 48.16 20.94 51.70
CA ALA A 13 49.15 20.33 50.84
C ALA A 13 48.67 18.98 50.30
N ALA A 14 48.79 18.80 49.00
CA ALA A 14 48.49 17.53 48.35
C ALA A 14 49.75 16.64 48.31
N ILE A 15 49.65 15.46 48.87
CA ILE A 15 50.57 14.35 48.68
C ILE A 15 50.24 13.66 47.35
N VAL A 16 51.17 13.73 46.42
CA VAL A 16 51.07 13.03 45.13
C VAL A 16 51.50 11.59 45.35
N ALA A 17 50.55 10.66 45.31
CA ALA A 17 50.79 9.23 45.17
C ALA A 17 50.86 8.86 43.71
N ILE A 18 52.03 8.51 43.21
CA ILE A 18 52.24 7.97 41.85
C ILE A 18 51.79 6.52 41.84
N CYS A 19 50.68 6.22 41.23
CA CYS A 19 50.28 4.86 40.85
C CYS A 19 50.71 4.58 39.40
N PRO A 20 51.30 3.41 39.10
CA PRO A 20 51.71 3.08 37.75
C PRO A 20 50.46 2.80 36.85
N ALA A 21 50.39 3.49 35.72
CA ALA A 21 49.38 3.25 34.68
C ALA A 21 49.49 1.82 34.12
N ARG A 22 48.52 0.97 34.45
CA ARG A 22 48.33 -0.27 33.73
C ARG A 22 47.81 0.08 32.34
N ALA A 23 48.60 -0.23 31.31
CA ALA A 23 48.18 -0.22 29.93
C ALA A 23 46.95 -1.13 29.75
N ARG A 24 45.78 -0.51 29.49
CA ARG A 24 44.59 -1.23 29.05
C ARG A 24 44.86 -1.75 27.64
N ALA A 25 44.94 -3.06 27.50
CA ALA A 25 44.95 -3.71 26.18
C ALA A 25 43.71 -3.21 25.39
N GLN A 26 43.95 -2.59 24.25
CA GLN A 26 42.91 -2.29 23.28
C GLN A 26 42.34 -3.60 22.82
N THR A 27 41.07 -3.85 23.12
CA THR A 27 40.27 -4.88 22.47
C THR A 27 40.35 -4.63 20.98
N PRO A 28 40.65 -5.65 20.15
CA PRO A 28 40.67 -5.47 18.70
C PRO A 28 39.27 -4.98 18.29
N ALA A 29 39.23 -3.93 17.47
CA ALA A 29 38.02 -3.45 16.83
C ALA A 29 37.37 -4.65 16.14
N THR A 30 36.16 -4.98 16.54
CA THR A 30 35.31 -5.92 15.83
C THR A 30 35.25 -5.45 14.39
N THR A 31 35.87 -6.18 13.48
CA THR A 31 35.73 -6.00 12.04
C THR A 31 34.24 -6.08 11.77
N ALA A 32 33.63 -4.95 11.39
CA ALA A 32 32.27 -4.94 10.90
C ALA A 32 32.19 -6.00 9.79
N SER A 33 31.28 -6.95 9.92
CA SER A 33 30.94 -7.87 8.83
C SER A 33 30.72 -7.04 7.57
N PRO A 34 31.20 -7.51 6.40
CA PRO A 34 30.94 -6.83 5.15
C PRO A 34 29.43 -6.60 5.05
N ALA A 35 29.02 -5.38 4.74
CA ALA A 35 27.60 -5.05 4.56
C ALA A 35 27.03 -6.03 3.54
N SER A 36 25.93 -6.69 3.90
CA SER A 36 25.21 -7.62 3.01
C SER A 36 24.88 -6.89 1.70
N ASP A 37 25.17 -7.53 0.56
CA ASP A 37 24.83 -7.02 -0.77
C ASP A 37 23.31 -7.08 -1.05
N HIS A 38 22.52 -7.57 -0.10
CA HIS A 38 21.08 -7.77 -0.20
C HIS A 38 20.37 -7.17 1.00
N TYR A 39 19.08 -6.78 0.85
CA TYR A 39 18.20 -6.51 1.97
C TYR A 39 17.90 -7.83 2.70
N HIS A 40 17.64 -7.77 4.01
CA HIS A 40 17.51 -8.97 4.82
C HIS A 40 16.13 -9.62 4.69
N SER A 41 15.10 -8.81 4.45
CA SER A 41 13.71 -9.21 4.65
C SER A 41 12.88 -9.23 3.37
N PHE A 42 13.40 -8.73 2.26
CA PHE A 42 12.75 -8.67 0.97
C PHE A 42 13.79 -8.58 -0.15
N ASN A 43 13.36 -8.86 -1.38
CA ASN A 43 14.16 -8.64 -2.57
C ASN A 43 13.85 -7.28 -3.18
N ALA A 44 14.87 -6.63 -3.75
CA ALA A 44 14.69 -5.47 -4.60
C ALA A 44 14.99 -5.83 -6.05
N ALA A 45 14.07 -5.48 -6.93
CA ALA A 45 14.21 -5.64 -8.36
C ALA A 45 14.18 -4.29 -9.09
N VAL A 46 14.74 -4.24 -10.27
CA VAL A 46 14.66 -3.08 -11.17
C VAL A 46 14.08 -3.51 -12.50
N TYR A 47 13.10 -2.78 -12.99
CA TYR A 47 12.54 -2.99 -14.33
C TYR A 47 13.25 -2.12 -15.36
N VAL A 48 13.69 -2.71 -16.46
CA VAL A 48 14.36 -2.03 -17.57
C VAL A 48 13.47 -2.10 -18.79
N ARG A 49 12.96 -0.96 -19.26
CA ARG A 49 12.07 -0.94 -20.42
C ARG A 49 12.82 -1.33 -21.70
N ALA A 50 12.12 -1.79 -22.71
CA ALA A 50 12.69 -2.23 -23.98
C ALA A 50 13.67 -1.22 -24.61
N TYR A 51 13.38 0.08 -24.47
CA TYR A 51 14.25 1.14 -24.96
C TYR A 51 15.63 1.17 -24.29
N GLU A 52 15.66 0.98 -22.98
CA GLU A 52 16.91 0.94 -22.20
C GLU A 52 17.61 -0.40 -22.38
N VAL A 53 16.87 -1.51 -22.56
CA VAL A 53 17.46 -2.81 -22.92
C VAL A 53 18.15 -2.74 -24.28
N ASP A 54 17.52 -2.13 -25.29
CA ASP A 54 18.14 -1.93 -26.61
C ASP A 54 19.44 -1.10 -26.54
N ARG A 55 19.53 -0.15 -25.60
CA ARG A 55 20.78 0.60 -25.37
C ARG A 55 21.89 -0.21 -24.73
N MET A 56 21.62 -1.36 -24.12
CA MET A 56 22.64 -2.20 -23.47
C MET A 56 23.61 -2.85 -24.45
N LYS A 57 23.41 -2.68 -25.75
CA LYS A 57 24.43 -2.94 -26.77
C LYS A 57 25.68 -2.08 -26.63
N ASP A 58 25.57 -0.90 -26.00
CA ASP A 58 26.71 -0.04 -25.63
C ASP A 58 27.24 -0.44 -24.24
N ASP A 59 28.43 -1.05 -24.21
CA ASP A 59 29.09 -1.52 -22.99
C ASP A 59 29.39 -0.39 -22.00
N GLN A 60 29.80 0.76 -22.53
CA GLN A 60 30.19 1.89 -21.70
C GLN A 60 28.95 2.47 -21.01
N TRP A 61 27.86 2.64 -21.75
CA TRP A 61 26.61 3.11 -21.19
C TRP A 61 26.05 2.13 -20.15
N LEU A 62 26.04 0.84 -20.45
CA LEU A 62 25.55 -0.20 -19.55
C LEU A 62 26.33 -0.18 -18.22
N GLN A 63 27.67 -0.15 -18.28
CA GLN A 63 28.51 -0.11 -17.08
C GLN A 63 28.26 1.16 -16.25
N GLN A 64 28.27 2.34 -16.90
CA GLN A 64 28.13 3.62 -16.22
C GLN A 64 26.73 3.78 -15.58
N SER A 65 25.69 3.40 -16.30
CA SER A 65 24.31 3.50 -15.79
C SER A 65 24.05 2.51 -14.64
N TRP A 66 24.56 1.29 -14.76
CA TRP A 66 24.46 0.32 -13.67
C TRP A 66 25.22 0.77 -12.41
N ASP A 67 26.39 1.36 -12.56
CA ASP A 67 27.18 1.87 -11.45
C ASP A 67 26.42 2.94 -10.64
N VAL A 68 25.57 3.74 -11.28
CA VAL A 68 24.74 4.73 -10.57
C VAL A 68 23.72 4.03 -9.68
N ILE A 69 23.01 3.03 -10.20
CA ILE A 69 21.94 2.33 -9.49
C ILE A 69 22.51 1.44 -8.39
N SER A 70 23.48 0.60 -8.72
CA SER A 70 24.02 -0.42 -7.79
C SER A 70 24.76 0.17 -6.58
N ARG A 71 25.27 1.40 -6.69
CA ARG A 71 25.84 2.12 -5.54
C ARG A 71 24.80 2.66 -4.56
N ALA A 72 23.54 2.75 -4.96
CA ALA A 72 22.47 3.30 -4.15
C ALA A 72 21.49 2.24 -3.64
N VAL A 73 21.16 1.26 -4.50
CA VAL A 73 20.17 0.21 -4.22
C VAL A 73 20.84 -1.15 -4.27
N LYS A 74 20.52 -2.02 -3.30
CA LYS A 74 20.95 -3.43 -3.26
C LYS A 74 20.00 -4.24 -4.12
N VAL A 75 20.34 -4.43 -5.38
CA VAL A 75 19.48 -5.07 -6.38
C VAL A 75 19.75 -6.57 -6.45
N ASN A 76 18.70 -7.39 -6.30
CA ASN A 76 18.76 -8.85 -6.42
C ASN A 76 18.45 -9.31 -7.85
N LYS A 77 17.58 -8.56 -8.55
CA LYS A 77 16.97 -9.00 -9.80
C LYS A 77 16.78 -7.81 -10.75
N VAL A 78 16.88 -8.10 -12.04
CA VAL A 78 16.55 -7.15 -13.11
C VAL A 78 15.56 -7.81 -14.06
N TYR A 79 14.44 -7.13 -14.33
CA TYR A 79 13.53 -7.50 -15.40
C TYR A 79 13.98 -6.79 -16.68
N LEU A 80 14.34 -7.55 -17.72
CA LEU A 80 14.73 -7.07 -19.02
C LEU A 80 13.52 -7.12 -19.96
N GLU A 81 12.94 -5.98 -20.25
CA GLU A 81 11.78 -5.93 -21.12
C GLU A 81 12.19 -6.19 -22.57
N THR A 82 11.51 -7.13 -23.21
CA THR A 82 11.80 -7.52 -24.59
C THR A 82 10.95 -6.76 -25.60
N HIS A 83 9.76 -6.30 -25.20
CA HIS A 83 8.80 -5.66 -26.08
C HIS A 83 8.09 -4.49 -25.40
N ARG A 84 8.05 -3.34 -26.10
CA ARG A 84 7.21 -2.16 -25.80
C ARG A 84 7.02 -1.35 -27.10
N ASP A 85 5.80 -0.86 -27.38
CA ASP A 85 5.48 0.00 -28.52
C ASP A 85 5.95 -0.57 -29.88
N GLN A 86 5.77 -1.87 -30.08
CA GLN A 86 6.21 -2.61 -31.26
C GLN A 86 7.74 -2.70 -31.41
N LEU A 87 8.54 -2.15 -30.49
CA LEU A 87 9.96 -2.44 -30.41
C LEU A 87 10.11 -3.86 -29.82
N LEU A 88 10.73 -4.76 -30.55
CA LEU A 88 11.19 -6.06 -30.07
C LEU A 88 12.71 -6.03 -30.06
N VAL A 89 13.29 -6.15 -28.87
CA VAL A 89 14.76 -6.11 -28.67
C VAL A 89 15.39 -7.36 -29.27
N ASP A 90 16.51 -7.20 -29.97
CA ASP A 90 17.21 -8.32 -30.59
C ASP A 90 17.84 -9.26 -29.54
N GLY A 91 17.87 -10.57 -29.87
CA GLY A 91 18.33 -11.60 -28.96
C GLY A 91 19.79 -11.46 -28.53
N ALA A 92 20.67 -10.94 -29.40
CA ALA A 92 22.09 -10.74 -29.06
C ALA A 92 22.26 -9.69 -27.95
N THR A 93 21.51 -8.61 -28.02
CA THR A 93 21.46 -7.57 -26.98
C THR A 93 20.92 -8.12 -25.66
N ILE A 94 19.87 -8.94 -25.71
CA ILE A 94 19.29 -9.59 -24.52
C ILE A 94 20.34 -10.51 -23.86
N GLU A 95 20.98 -11.40 -24.62
CA GLU A 95 21.98 -12.34 -24.06
C GLU A 95 23.21 -11.61 -23.50
N LYS A 96 23.63 -10.51 -24.14
CA LYS A 96 24.70 -9.64 -23.63
C LYS A 96 24.32 -9.01 -22.28
N ALA A 97 23.13 -8.46 -22.17
CA ALA A 97 22.62 -7.88 -20.91
C ALA A 97 22.52 -8.94 -19.80
N LYS A 98 22.01 -10.15 -20.10
CA LYS A 98 21.96 -11.27 -19.17
C LYS A 98 23.35 -11.65 -18.66
N ALA A 99 24.34 -11.77 -19.57
CA ALA A 99 25.73 -12.08 -19.20
C ALA A 99 26.33 -10.99 -18.29
N PHE A 100 26.06 -9.71 -18.58
CA PHE A 100 26.54 -8.59 -17.76
C PHE A 100 26.00 -8.66 -16.32
N PHE A 101 24.71 -8.90 -16.14
CA PHE A 101 24.08 -9.01 -14.82
C PHE A 101 24.47 -10.29 -14.10
N ALA A 102 24.53 -11.43 -14.80
CA ALA A 102 24.94 -12.71 -14.22
C ALA A 102 26.36 -12.67 -13.66
N ALA A 103 27.31 -11.99 -14.35
CA ALA A 103 28.67 -11.78 -13.87
C ALA A 103 28.75 -10.97 -12.55
N ARG A 104 27.65 -10.34 -12.15
CA ARG A 104 27.49 -9.57 -10.90
C ARG A 104 26.59 -10.24 -9.86
N GLY A 105 26.20 -11.49 -10.10
CA GLY A 105 25.30 -12.24 -9.23
C GLY A 105 23.84 -11.76 -9.26
N ILE A 106 23.45 -10.95 -10.24
CA ILE A 106 22.11 -10.42 -10.40
C ILE A 106 21.29 -11.35 -11.28
N GLN A 107 20.11 -11.75 -10.81
CA GLN A 107 19.16 -12.55 -11.59
C GLN A 107 18.52 -11.70 -12.70
N THR A 108 18.28 -12.31 -13.85
CA THR A 108 17.60 -11.65 -14.97
C THR A 108 16.34 -12.39 -15.35
N TYR A 109 15.23 -11.68 -15.43
CA TYR A 109 13.91 -12.16 -15.86
C TYR A 109 13.46 -11.35 -17.08
N GLY A 110 12.64 -11.95 -17.93
CA GLY A 110 12.04 -11.23 -19.07
C GLY A 110 10.87 -10.35 -18.64
N GLY A 111 10.66 -9.26 -19.36
CA GLY A 111 9.48 -8.41 -19.23
C GLY A 111 8.79 -8.23 -20.58
N ILE A 112 7.47 -8.08 -20.57
CA ILE A 112 6.70 -7.75 -21.77
C ILE A 112 5.66 -6.70 -21.40
N THR A 113 5.64 -5.59 -22.14
CA THR A 113 4.55 -4.59 -22.08
C THR A 113 3.77 -4.62 -23.40
N TRP A 114 2.46 -4.82 -23.28
CA TRP A 114 1.56 -5.02 -24.42
C TRP A 114 0.99 -3.69 -24.95
N THR A 115 1.80 -2.64 -25.00
CA THR A 115 1.42 -1.41 -25.68
C THR A 115 1.78 -1.48 -27.16
N ARG A 116 0.90 -0.92 -28.01
CA ARG A 116 1.16 -0.65 -29.41
C ARG A 116 1.77 0.73 -29.61
N ASN A 117 1.33 1.70 -28.82
CA ASN A 117 1.86 3.05 -28.79
C ASN A 117 1.53 3.72 -27.45
N GLU A 118 2.50 3.75 -26.53
CA GLU A 118 2.39 4.38 -25.22
C GLU A 118 2.05 5.87 -25.30
N SER A 119 2.63 6.59 -26.28
CA SER A 119 2.42 8.02 -26.47
C SER A 119 1.00 8.36 -26.99
N ASN A 120 0.27 7.39 -27.56
CA ASN A 120 -1.10 7.52 -27.99
C ASN A 120 -2.07 7.00 -26.91
N ARG A 121 -2.07 7.60 -25.71
CA ARG A 121 -2.94 7.23 -24.59
C ARG A 121 -2.84 5.75 -24.21
N PHE A 122 -1.65 5.21 -24.23
CA PHE A 122 -1.36 3.80 -23.96
C PHE A 122 -2.18 2.85 -24.85
N GLU A 123 -2.19 3.11 -26.15
CA GLU A 123 -2.87 2.25 -27.13
C GLU A 123 -2.40 0.80 -27.00
N THR A 124 -3.36 -0.10 -26.77
CA THR A 124 -3.13 -1.54 -26.67
C THR A 124 -3.50 -2.25 -27.96
N PHE A 125 -3.17 -3.54 -28.06
CA PHE A 125 -3.52 -4.37 -29.24
C PHE A 125 -5.03 -4.62 -29.32
N CYS A 126 -5.52 -4.80 -30.57
CA CYS A 126 -6.88 -5.19 -30.89
C CYS A 126 -6.92 -6.70 -31.11
N TYR A 127 -7.34 -7.44 -30.12
CA TYR A 127 -7.24 -8.90 -30.11
C TYR A 127 -8.26 -9.63 -31.01
N ALA A 128 -9.18 -8.93 -31.68
CA ALA A 128 -9.94 -9.46 -32.80
C ALA A 128 -9.21 -9.34 -34.15
N ASN A 129 -8.15 -8.50 -34.21
CA ASN A 129 -7.35 -8.32 -35.43
C ASN A 129 -6.33 -9.45 -35.60
N PRO A 130 -6.31 -10.19 -36.73
CA PRO A 130 -5.39 -11.31 -36.95
C PRO A 130 -3.90 -10.92 -36.90
N ALA A 131 -3.54 -9.72 -37.38
CA ALA A 131 -2.15 -9.28 -37.40
C ALA A 131 -1.65 -8.98 -35.96
N ASP A 132 -2.46 -8.30 -35.15
CA ASP A 132 -2.16 -8.04 -33.74
C ASP A 132 -2.02 -9.37 -32.97
N ARG A 133 -2.89 -10.33 -33.21
CA ARG A 133 -2.81 -11.67 -32.59
C ARG A 133 -1.52 -12.41 -32.97
N ALA A 134 -1.13 -12.34 -34.24
CA ALA A 134 0.12 -12.95 -34.71
C ALA A 134 1.34 -12.29 -34.08
N TRP A 135 1.33 -10.97 -33.93
CA TRP A 135 2.39 -10.22 -33.28
C TRP A 135 2.52 -10.56 -31.80
N VAL A 136 1.41 -10.53 -31.05
CA VAL A 136 1.38 -10.90 -29.63
C VAL A 136 1.95 -12.31 -29.40
N LYS A 137 1.52 -13.27 -30.22
CA LYS A 137 2.06 -14.63 -30.18
C LYS A 137 3.57 -14.65 -30.46
N HIS A 138 4.04 -13.95 -31.48
CA HIS A 138 5.45 -13.88 -31.85
C HIS A 138 6.30 -13.30 -30.71
N VAL A 139 5.86 -12.20 -30.08
CA VAL A 139 6.57 -11.59 -28.94
C VAL A 139 6.68 -12.57 -27.77
N ALA A 140 5.58 -13.28 -27.44
CA ALA A 140 5.61 -14.28 -26.36
C ALA A 140 6.57 -15.43 -26.66
N GLU A 141 6.60 -15.92 -27.91
CA GLU A 141 7.52 -16.97 -28.37
C GLU A 141 8.97 -16.51 -28.32
N GLU A 142 9.28 -15.30 -28.81
CA GLU A 142 10.65 -14.75 -28.79
C GLU A 142 11.16 -14.52 -27.37
N THR A 143 10.33 -13.93 -26.49
CA THR A 143 10.73 -13.74 -25.10
C THR A 143 11.03 -15.06 -24.39
N ALA A 144 10.22 -16.09 -24.64
CA ALA A 144 10.40 -17.42 -24.05
C ALA A 144 11.67 -18.16 -24.54
N ARG A 145 12.28 -17.75 -25.67
CA ARG A 145 13.58 -18.29 -26.12
C ARG A 145 14.73 -17.86 -25.19
N HIS A 146 14.57 -16.70 -24.56
CA HIS A 146 15.64 -16.05 -23.81
C HIS A 146 15.47 -16.18 -22.28
N PHE A 147 14.24 -16.41 -21.78
CA PHE A 147 13.95 -16.39 -20.34
C PHE A 147 13.09 -17.57 -19.91
N ASP A 148 13.45 -18.13 -18.72
CA ASP A 148 12.63 -19.12 -18.02
C ASP A 148 11.57 -18.46 -17.13
N ASP A 149 11.74 -17.16 -16.79
CA ASP A 149 10.81 -16.38 -15.97
C ASP A 149 10.48 -15.09 -16.69
N ILE A 150 9.19 -14.80 -16.84
CA ILE A 150 8.68 -13.64 -17.57
C ILE A 150 7.62 -12.95 -16.73
N ILE A 151 7.67 -11.59 -16.64
CA ILE A 151 6.59 -10.78 -16.11
C ILE A 151 5.86 -10.05 -17.26
N LEU A 152 4.53 -10.07 -17.21
CA LEU A 152 3.69 -9.22 -18.05
C LEU A 152 3.36 -7.96 -17.26
N ASP A 153 3.70 -6.80 -17.81
CA ASP A 153 3.32 -5.50 -17.26
C ASP A 153 1.80 -5.28 -17.34
N ASP A 154 1.26 -4.38 -16.54
CA ASP A 154 -0.17 -4.15 -16.34
C ASP A 154 -0.94 -3.61 -17.58
N PHE A 155 -0.28 -3.47 -18.70
CA PHE A 155 -0.91 -3.17 -20.00
C PHE A 155 -1.44 -4.40 -20.74
N PHE A 156 -1.51 -5.56 -20.09
CA PHE A 156 -2.14 -6.76 -20.67
C PHE A 156 -3.66 -6.73 -20.54
N PHE A 157 -4.26 -5.77 -21.22
CA PHE A 157 -5.70 -5.55 -21.29
C PHE A 157 -6.09 -5.06 -22.69
N THR A 158 -7.38 -4.78 -22.94
CA THR A 158 -7.81 -4.14 -24.17
C THR A 158 -8.86 -3.05 -23.96
N SER A 159 -8.58 -1.89 -24.52
CA SER A 159 -9.54 -0.78 -24.66
C SER A 159 -10.03 -0.63 -26.11
N CYS A 160 -9.54 -1.47 -27.03
CA CYS A 160 -9.85 -1.38 -28.45
C CYS A 160 -11.36 -1.53 -28.73
N LYS A 161 -11.87 -0.68 -29.62
CA LYS A 161 -13.26 -0.69 -30.12
C LYS A 161 -13.26 -0.53 -31.64
N SER A 162 -12.33 -1.23 -32.34
CA SER A 162 -12.34 -1.30 -33.79
C SER A 162 -13.58 -2.01 -34.32
N GLU A 163 -13.84 -1.90 -35.62
CA GLU A 163 -14.98 -2.59 -36.27
C GLU A 163 -14.90 -4.11 -36.08
N GLU A 164 -13.70 -4.70 -36.04
CA GLU A 164 -13.50 -6.11 -35.75
C GLU A 164 -13.92 -6.47 -34.33
N GLU A 165 -13.51 -5.64 -33.33
CA GLU A 165 -13.88 -5.84 -31.94
C GLU A 165 -15.38 -5.64 -31.70
N ILE A 166 -15.98 -4.62 -32.32
CA ILE A 166 -17.45 -4.40 -32.27
C ILE A 166 -18.20 -5.62 -32.82
N ARG A 167 -17.79 -6.14 -33.98
CA ARG A 167 -18.40 -7.35 -34.57
C ARG A 167 -18.19 -8.59 -33.72
N ALA A 168 -16.96 -8.77 -33.20
CA ALA A 168 -16.63 -9.91 -32.36
C ALA A 168 -17.35 -9.88 -31.00
N ARG A 169 -17.62 -8.68 -30.44
CA ARG A 169 -18.41 -8.52 -29.23
C ARG A 169 -19.86 -9.02 -29.41
N GLY A 170 -20.49 -8.73 -30.54
CA GLY A 170 -21.90 -9.05 -30.77
C GLY A 170 -22.79 -8.37 -29.72
N ASN A 171 -23.73 -9.14 -29.16
CA ASN A 171 -24.69 -8.64 -28.15
C ASN A 171 -24.20 -8.65 -26.71
N ARG A 172 -22.95 -9.08 -26.44
CA ARG A 172 -22.36 -9.07 -25.09
C ARG A 172 -22.07 -7.64 -24.63
N THR A 173 -22.03 -7.40 -23.31
CA THR A 173 -21.44 -6.17 -22.77
C THR A 173 -19.94 -6.13 -23.07
N TRP A 174 -19.32 -4.95 -22.99
CA TRP A 174 -17.86 -4.85 -23.16
C TRP A 174 -17.10 -5.65 -22.10
N ALA A 175 -17.55 -5.61 -20.85
CA ALA A 175 -16.94 -6.39 -19.76
C ALA A 175 -17.01 -7.91 -20.08
N GLN A 176 -18.18 -8.45 -20.39
CA GLN A 176 -18.31 -9.86 -20.75
C GLN A 176 -17.40 -10.28 -21.92
N TYR A 177 -17.39 -9.48 -22.98
CA TYR A 177 -16.56 -9.75 -24.15
C TYR A 177 -15.06 -9.71 -23.83
N ARG A 178 -14.62 -8.67 -23.11
CA ARG A 178 -13.21 -8.47 -22.76
C ARG A 178 -12.70 -9.55 -21.81
N LEU A 179 -13.48 -9.93 -20.80
CA LEU A 179 -13.14 -11.04 -19.91
C LEU A 179 -12.92 -12.35 -20.66
N GLU A 180 -13.80 -12.70 -21.61
CA GLU A 180 -13.65 -13.90 -22.43
C GLU A 180 -12.43 -13.81 -23.34
N ARG A 181 -12.26 -12.65 -24.01
CA ARG A 181 -11.19 -12.40 -24.98
C ARG A 181 -9.82 -12.44 -24.32
N MET A 182 -9.65 -11.74 -23.19
CA MET A 182 -8.35 -11.67 -22.51
C MET A 182 -7.95 -13.03 -21.93
N ARG A 183 -8.89 -13.80 -21.38
CA ARG A 183 -8.59 -15.19 -20.96
C ARG A 183 -8.14 -16.07 -22.13
N GLU A 184 -8.77 -15.97 -23.28
CA GLU A 184 -8.38 -16.71 -24.48
C GLU A 184 -6.96 -16.31 -24.92
N VAL A 185 -6.70 -15.01 -25.03
CA VAL A 185 -5.40 -14.47 -25.42
C VAL A 185 -4.31 -14.89 -24.43
N ALA A 186 -4.57 -14.75 -23.12
CA ALA A 186 -3.65 -15.18 -22.07
C ALA A 186 -3.27 -16.65 -22.20
N ARG A 187 -4.28 -17.51 -22.30
CA ARG A 187 -4.06 -18.98 -22.37
C ARG A 187 -3.41 -19.42 -23.67
N ASP A 188 -3.87 -18.94 -24.82
CA ASP A 188 -3.54 -19.51 -26.12
C ASP A 188 -2.41 -18.77 -26.84
N LEU A 189 -2.39 -17.42 -26.77
CA LEU A 189 -1.41 -16.62 -27.50
C LEU A 189 -0.18 -16.25 -26.66
N VAL A 190 -0.31 -16.18 -25.33
CA VAL A 190 0.80 -15.83 -24.45
C VAL A 190 1.36 -17.08 -23.78
N VAL A 191 0.66 -17.64 -22.80
CA VAL A 191 1.16 -18.76 -21.99
C VAL A 191 1.35 -20.02 -22.83
N GLY A 192 0.35 -20.37 -23.66
CA GLY A 192 0.42 -21.55 -24.52
C GLY A 192 1.47 -21.45 -25.63
N ALA A 193 1.66 -20.26 -26.20
CA ALA A 193 2.70 -20.02 -27.21
C ALA A 193 4.09 -20.06 -26.59
N ALA A 194 4.31 -19.37 -25.48
CA ALA A 194 5.58 -19.37 -24.76
C ALA A 194 6.01 -20.78 -24.33
N ARG A 195 5.09 -21.58 -23.76
CA ARG A 195 5.36 -22.96 -23.31
C ARG A 195 5.66 -23.96 -24.45
N LYS A 196 5.23 -23.68 -25.68
CA LYS A 196 5.63 -24.46 -26.85
C LYS A 196 7.11 -24.26 -27.19
N ILE A 197 7.63 -23.07 -26.94
CA ILE A 197 9.06 -22.74 -27.17
C ILE A 197 9.91 -23.18 -25.98
N ASN A 198 9.49 -22.84 -24.76
CA ASN A 198 10.17 -23.15 -23.53
C ASN A 198 9.18 -23.82 -22.55
N PRO A 199 9.15 -25.16 -22.45
CA PRO A 199 8.23 -25.85 -21.55
C PRO A 199 8.42 -25.54 -20.05
N LYS A 200 9.57 -24.94 -19.66
CA LYS A 200 9.89 -24.57 -18.28
C LYS A 200 9.48 -23.14 -17.93
N VAL A 201 9.02 -22.36 -18.92
CA VAL A 201 8.74 -20.94 -18.71
C VAL A 201 7.65 -20.75 -17.66
N ARG A 202 7.93 -19.86 -16.72
CA ARG A 202 6.99 -19.36 -15.72
C ARG A 202 6.59 -17.93 -16.09
N ILE A 203 5.30 -17.66 -16.10
CA ILE A 203 4.77 -16.35 -16.48
C ILE A 203 3.98 -15.78 -15.31
N VAL A 204 4.32 -14.56 -14.91
CA VAL A 204 3.68 -13.78 -13.87
C VAL A 204 2.93 -12.62 -14.52
N ILE A 205 1.70 -12.37 -14.08
CA ILE A 205 0.92 -11.20 -14.50
C ILE A 205 1.00 -10.11 -13.44
N LYS A 206 1.31 -8.87 -13.84
CA LYS A 206 1.14 -7.70 -12.97
C LYS A 206 -0.26 -7.12 -13.16
N PHE A 207 -1.00 -6.95 -12.08
CA PHE A 207 -2.27 -6.24 -12.06
C PHE A 207 -2.05 -4.78 -11.65
N PRO A 208 -2.76 -3.82 -12.29
CA PRO A 208 -2.68 -2.40 -11.93
C PRO A 208 -3.42 -2.09 -10.63
N ASN A 209 -3.11 -0.94 -10.04
CA ASN A 209 -3.83 -0.38 -8.90
C ASN A 209 -4.73 0.81 -9.26
N TRP A 210 -4.76 1.22 -10.51
CA TRP A 210 -5.46 2.44 -10.97
C TRP A 210 -6.93 2.20 -11.32
N TYR A 211 -7.34 0.94 -11.46
CA TYR A 211 -8.71 0.56 -11.80
C TYR A 211 -9.37 -0.12 -10.62
N GLU A 212 -10.63 0.19 -10.44
CA GLU A 212 -11.52 -0.55 -9.55
C GLU A 212 -12.36 -1.55 -10.35
N HIS A 213 -12.69 -1.21 -11.59
CA HIS A 213 -13.54 -2.00 -12.49
C HIS A 213 -12.69 -2.87 -13.42
N PHE A 214 -11.96 -3.80 -12.86
CA PHE A 214 -11.02 -4.68 -13.57
C PHE A 214 -11.67 -5.41 -14.74
N GLN A 215 -12.94 -5.81 -14.61
CA GLN A 215 -13.73 -6.48 -15.65
C GLN A 215 -13.91 -5.63 -16.90
N ASP A 216 -13.97 -4.30 -16.78
CA ASP A 216 -14.16 -3.40 -17.92
C ASP A 216 -12.93 -3.30 -18.82
N MET A 217 -11.78 -3.67 -18.29
CA MET A 217 -10.51 -3.75 -19.02
C MET A 217 -10.20 -5.18 -19.50
N GLY A 218 -10.91 -6.18 -18.99
CA GLY A 218 -10.74 -7.58 -19.33
C GLY A 218 -9.91 -8.39 -18.35
N PHE A 219 -9.55 -7.82 -17.19
CA PHE A 219 -8.90 -8.57 -16.11
C PHE A 219 -9.94 -9.45 -15.39
N ASP A 220 -9.90 -10.74 -15.61
CA ASP A 220 -10.75 -11.72 -14.94
C ASP A 220 -10.12 -12.18 -13.62
N LEU A 221 -10.36 -11.40 -12.57
CA LEU A 221 -9.76 -11.67 -11.25
C LEU A 221 -10.21 -13.01 -10.63
N GLU A 222 -11.32 -13.58 -11.11
CA GLU A 222 -11.80 -14.89 -10.64
C GLU A 222 -11.03 -16.06 -11.25
N ARG A 223 -10.67 -15.97 -12.54
CA ARG A 223 -10.15 -17.11 -13.32
C ARG A 223 -8.75 -16.90 -13.86
N GLU A 224 -8.43 -15.69 -14.27
CA GLU A 224 -7.15 -15.37 -14.90
C GLU A 224 -5.93 -15.61 -13.96
N PRO A 225 -6.01 -15.38 -12.65
CA PRO A 225 -4.90 -15.69 -11.73
C PRO A 225 -4.43 -17.15 -11.77
N TYR A 226 -5.24 -18.07 -12.27
CA TYR A 226 -4.91 -19.48 -12.37
C TYR A 226 -4.34 -19.88 -13.75
N ILE A 227 -4.30 -18.97 -14.71
CA ILE A 227 -3.65 -19.17 -16.02
C ILE A 227 -2.13 -19.00 -15.87
N TYR A 228 -1.70 -18.11 -14.97
CA TYR A 228 -0.32 -17.75 -14.75
C TYR A 228 0.33 -18.52 -13.60
N ASP A 229 1.66 -18.50 -13.54
CA ASP A 229 2.44 -19.15 -12.49
C ASP A 229 2.57 -18.28 -11.23
N GLY A 230 2.24 -16.99 -11.34
CA GLY A 230 2.23 -16.05 -10.23
C GLY A 230 1.55 -14.73 -10.58
N LEU A 231 1.36 -13.92 -9.55
CA LEU A 231 0.79 -12.57 -9.63
C LEU A 231 1.85 -11.55 -9.22
N TYR A 232 1.65 -10.31 -9.64
CA TYR A 232 2.39 -9.14 -9.20
C TYR A 232 1.44 -7.95 -9.09
N THR A 233 1.74 -6.98 -8.23
CA THR A 233 0.80 -5.89 -7.96
C THR A 233 1.45 -4.53 -8.20
N GLY A 234 0.80 -3.66 -8.98
CA GLY A 234 1.08 -2.22 -8.95
C GLY A 234 0.70 -1.67 -7.58
N THR A 235 1.62 -0.99 -6.91
CA THR A 235 1.40 -0.43 -5.56
C THR A 235 1.76 1.05 -5.48
N GLU A 236 2.12 1.65 -6.61
CA GLU A 236 2.42 3.06 -6.73
C GLU A 236 1.17 3.92 -6.50
N THR A 237 1.14 4.73 -5.46
CA THR A 237 0.03 5.62 -5.13
C THR A 237 0.33 7.08 -5.47
N ARG A 238 1.62 7.43 -5.56
CA ARG A 238 2.06 8.77 -5.90
C ARG A 238 1.53 9.81 -4.92
N ASP A 239 0.99 10.91 -5.40
CA ASP A 239 0.33 11.92 -4.57
C ASP A 239 -1.16 12.01 -4.94
N PRO A 240 -2.09 11.96 -3.97
CA PRO A 240 -3.52 11.91 -4.24
C PRO A 240 -4.07 13.20 -4.89
N VAL A 241 -3.38 14.32 -4.76
CA VAL A 241 -3.80 15.62 -5.29
C VAL A 241 -3.09 15.96 -6.59
N PHE A 242 -1.78 15.69 -6.65
CA PHE A 242 -0.91 16.11 -7.77
C PHE A 242 -0.71 15.04 -8.84
N SER A 243 -1.22 13.83 -8.65
CA SER A 243 -1.24 12.81 -9.70
C SER A 243 -2.64 12.68 -10.32
N ALA A 244 -2.67 12.28 -11.59
CA ALA A 244 -3.93 12.03 -12.29
C ALA A 244 -4.70 10.78 -11.80
N GLN A 245 -4.08 9.98 -10.94
CA GLN A 245 -4.68 8.76 -10.41
C GLN A 245 -5.49 9.01 -9.12
N HIS A 246 -5.15 10.05 -8.36
CA HIS A 246 -5.83 10.44 -7.13
C HIS A 246 -5.92 9.33 -6.06
N LEU A 247 -4.94 8.41 -6.02
CA LEU A 247 -4.92 7.30 -5.08
C LEU A 247 -4.44 7.76 -3.70
N GLN A 248 -5.07 7.22 -2.64
CA GLN A 248 -4.63 7.44 -1.28
C GLN A 248 -3.41 6.53 -0.97
N ALA A 249 -2.50 6.99 -0.11
CA ALA A 249 -1.26 6.26 0.20
C ALA A 249 -1.52 4.83 0.70
N TYR A 250 -2.54 4.63 1.54
CA TYR A 250 -2.92 3.30 2.05
C TYR A 250 -3.32 2.31 0.94
N ASN A 251 -3.66 2.79 -0.27
CA ASN A 251 -4.03 1.90 -1.38
C ASN A 251 -2.92 0.92 -1.75
N GLY A 252 -1.65 1.33 -1.63
CA GLY A 252 -0.52 0.43 -1.89
C GLY A 252 -0.56 -0.83 -1.02
N TYR A 253 -0.91 -0.69 0.27
CA TYR A 253 -1.12 -1.81 1.18
C TYR A 253 -2.40 -2.60 0.83
N ALA A 254 -3.53 -1.91 0.71
CA ALA A 254 -4.83 -2.55 0.53
C ALA A 254 -4.91 -3.38 -0.76
N ILE A 255 -4.41 -2.84 -1.87
CA ILE A 255 -4.44 -3.53 -3.17
C ILE A 255 -3.47 -4.71 -3.22
N PHE A 256 -2.29 -4.60 -2.59
CA PHE A 256 -1.38 -5.73 -2.47
C PHE A 256 -2.05 -6.88 -1.71
N ARG A 257 -2.71 -6.59 -0.58
CA ARG A 257 -3.46 -7.58 0.22
C ARG A 257 -4.59 -8.21 -0.59
N TYR A 258 -5.32 -7.43 -1.38
CA TYR A 258 -6.37 -7.97 -2.23
C TYR A 258 -5.85 -9.00 -3.22
N PHE A 259 -4.78 -8.69 -3.94
CA PHE A 259 -4.18 -9.61 -4.90
C PHE A 259 -3.50 -10.82 -4.24
N ASP A 260 -2.94 -10.66 -3.04
CA ASP A 260 -2.45 -11.81 -2.26
C ASP A 260 -3.61 -12.73 -1.86
N ASN A 261 -4.77 -12.18 -1.47
CA ASN A 261 -5.97 -12.92 -1.10
C ASN A 261 -6.70 -13.57 -2.30
N LEU A 262 -6.46 -13.12 -3.55
CA LEU A 262 -6.95 -13.82 -4.74
C LEU A 262 -6.35 -15.22 -4.84
N ARG A 263 -5.06 -15.34 -4.64
CA ARG A 263 -4.31 -16.60 -4.70
C ARG A 263 -3.17 -16.55 -3.68
N PRO A 264 -3.44 -16.93 -2.42
CA PRO A 264 -2.47 -16.79 -1.33
C PRO A 264 -1.13 -17.45 -1.61
N GLY A 265 -0.04 -16.70 -1.37
CA GLY A 265 1.34 -17.15 -1.60
C GLY A 265 1.81 -17.10 -3.05
N PHE A 266 1.00 -16.60 -3.97
CA PHE A 266 1.37 -16.45 -5.39
C PHE A 266 1.54 -14.99 -5.82
N ASN A 267 1.37 -14.02 -4.93
CA ASN A 267 1.71 -12.62 -5.20
C ASN A 267 3.19 -12.39 -4.93
N HIS A 268 3.98 -12.26 -5.99
CA HIS A 268 5.42 -12.27 -5.93
C HIS A 268 6.03 -10.91 -5.55
N GLY A 269 5.27 -9.82 -5.56
CA GLY A 269 5.80 -8.52 -5.16
C GLY A 269 4.94 -7.33 -5.51
N GLY A 270 5.44 -6.15 -5.11
CA GLY A 270 4.87 -4.85 -5.38
C GLY A 270 5.75 -4.02 -6.33
N TRP A 271 5.14 -3.04 -6.99
CA TRP A 271 5.77 -2.26 -8.05
C TRP A 271 5.59 -0.78 -7.79
N VAL A 272 6.67 -0.01 -7.77
CA VAL A 272 6.64 1.42 -7.42
C VAL A 272 7.48 2.23 -8.39
N ASP A 273 6.97 3.38 -8.79
CA ASP A 273 7.68 4.36 -9.60
C ASP A 273 7.79 5.75 -8.92
N PRO A 274 8.80 6.57 -9.24
CA PRO A 274 9.00 7.88 -8.62
C PRO A 274 8.14 9.03 -9.19
N PRO A 275 7.55 9.00 -10.40
CA PRO A 275 6.80 10.15 -10.92
C PRO A 275 5.50 10.43 -10.16
N GLY A 276 5.03 11.66 -10.26
CA GLY A 276 3.74 12.08 -9.69
C GLY A 276 3.75 12.28 -8.18
N VAL A 277 4.94 12.38 -7.56
CA VAL A 277 5.08 12.68 -6.13
C VAL A 277 5.25 14.18 -5.89
N ARG A 278 4.67 14.68 -4.80
CA ARG A 278 4.83 16.05 -4.33
C ARG A 278 6.17 16.26 -3.62
N SER A 279 6.64 15.22 -2.94
CA SER A 279 7.92 15.22 -2.23
C SER A 279 8.58 13.84 -2.32
N LEU A 280 9.87 13.75 -1.99
CA LEU A 280 10.55 12.46 -1.91
C LEU A 280 10.05 11.60 -0.74
N ASP A 281 9.42 12.21 0.27
CA ASP A 281 8.72 11.48 1.33
C ASP A 281 7.61 10.61 0.75
N ASN A 282 6.78 11.15 -0.16
CA ASN A 282 5.72 10.38 -0.82
C ASN A 282 6.30 9.21 -1.64
N TYR A 283 7.49 9.38 -2.23
CA TYR A 283 8.16 8.26 -2.90
C TYR A 283 8.62 7.18 -1.90
N ALA A 284 9.19 7.59 -0.77
CA ALA A 284 9.60 6.66 0.28
C ALA A 284 8.39 5.94 0.91
N GLU A 285 7.28 6.65 1.15
CA GLU A 285 6.02 6.10 1.67
C GLU A 285 5.50 4.95 0.79
N GLN A 286 5.46 5.11 -0.53
CA GLN A 286 5.04 4.05 -1.44
C GLN A 286 5.87 2.77 -1.26
N LEU A 287 7.19 2.91 -1.05
CA LEU A 287 8.10 1.79 -0.89
C LEU A 287 7.82 1.02 0.41
N TRP A 288 7.75 1.73 1.55
CA TRP A 288 7.54 1.03 2.81
C TRP A 288 6.09 0.59 3.06
N VAL A 289 5.07 1.32 2.58
CA VAL A 289 3.66 0.88 2.63
C VAL A 289 3.46 -0.44 1.88
N THR A 290 4.11 -0.59 0.72
CA THR A 290 4.14 -1.86 -0.03
C THR A 290 4.76 -2.99 0.81
N LEU A 291 5.87 -2.72 1.49
CA LEU A 291 6.56 -3.71 2.32
C LEU A 291 5.82 -4.02 3.63
N PHE A 292 5.06 -3.07 4.20
CA PHE A 292 4.17 -3.34 5.34
C PHE A 292 3.09 -4.35 5.00
N ALA A 293 2.65 -4.44 3.75
CA ALA A 293 1.78 -5.52 3.28
C ALA A 293 2.48 -6.89 3.17
N LYS A 294 3.78 -6.98 3.52
CA LYS A 294 4.64 -8.18 3.44
C LYS A 294 4.90 -8.64 2.01
N ALA A 295 5.01 -7.70 1.07
CA ALA A 295 5.48 -7.99 -0.28
C ALA A 295 6.88 -8.64 -0.21
N PRO A 296 7.08 -9.83 -0.79
CA PRO A 296 8.38 -10.52 -0.75
C PRO A 296 9.44 -9.87 -1.64
N GLU A 297 8.99 -9.09 -2.61
CA GLU A 297 9.85 -8.34 -3.53
C GLU A 297 9.24 -6.96 -3.80
N ILE A 298 10.10 -5.96 -4.00
CA ILE A 298 9.71 -4.66 -4.49
C ILE A 298 10.45 -4.35 -5.79
N THR A 299 9.69 -4.04 -6.86
CA THR A 299 10.25 -3.63 -8.14
C THR A 299 10.22 -2.12 -8.29
N LEU A 300 11.39 -1.55 -8.56
CA LEU A 300 11.55 -0.15 -8.88
C LEU A 300 11.38 0.07 -10.39
N PHE A 301 10.34 0.74 -10.77
CA PHE A 301 10.08 1.15 -12.14
C PHE A 301 10.48 2.62 -12.32
N ASP A 302 11.31 3.01 -13.26
CA ASP A 302 12.08 2.13 -14.14
C ASP A 302 13.57 2.52 -14.10
N TYR A 303 14.40 1.74 -14.75
CA TYR A 303 15.85 1.94 -14.83
C TYR A 303 16.22 3.37 -15.24
N ARG A 304 15.55 3.93 -16.27
CA ARG A 304 15.77 5.31 -16.75
C ARG A 304 15.42 6.34 -15.67
N GLN A 305 14.30 6.13 -14.96
CA GLN A 305 13.85 7.06 -13.91
C GLN A 305 14.83 7.06 -12.73
N LEU A 306 15.33 5.87 -12.35
CA LEU A 306 16.36 5.77 -11.30
C LEU A 306 17.65 6.52 -11.64
N LEU A 307 17.97 6.67 -12.93
CA LEU A 307 19.10 7.47 -13.41
C LEU A 307 18.80 8.97 -13.46
N GLY A 308 17.53 9.36 -13.42
CA GLY A 308 17.09 10.75 -13.46
C GLY A 308 17.49 11.51 -12.19
N ALA A 309 18.03 12.72 -12.35
CA ALA A 309 18.25 13.62 -11.22
C ALA A 309 16.91 14.16 -10.72
N PHE A 310 16.71 14.21 -9.40
CA PHE A 310 15.54 14.84 -8.81
C PHE A 310 15.78 16.33 -8.53
N SER A 311 14.69 17.11 -8.54
CA SER A 311 14.74 18.52 -8.18
C SER A 311 14.88 18.69 -6.66
N PRO A 312 15.75 19.60 -6.16
CA PRO A 312 15.77 19.97 -4.74
C PRO A 312 14.43 20.51 -4.22
N THR A 313 13.52 20.94 -5.09
CA THR A 313 12.17 21.40 -4.74
C THR A 313 11.21 20.26 -4.37
N LEU A 314 11.59 19.01 -4.62
CA LEU A 314 10.85 17.82 -4.15
C LEU A 314 11.07 17.53 -2.65
N ARG A 315 11.67 18.43 -1.92
CA ARG A 315 11.77 18.40 -0.46
C ARG A 315 10.47 18.87 0.17
N GLY A 316 9.89 18.10 1.09
CA GLY A 316 8.75 18.52 1.89
C GLY A 316 9.13 19.66 2.85
N ALA A 317 8.17 20.56 3.13
CA ALA A 317 8.39 21.69 4.05
C ALA A 317 8.74 21.21 5.47
N TRP A 318 8.17 20.11 5.91
CA TRP A 318 8.42 19.46 7.21
C TRP A 318 9.86 18.97 7.38
N GLN A 319 10.62 18.75 6.32
CA GLN A 319 12.02 18.33 6.37
C GLN A 319 12.98 19.40 6.97
N GLY A 320 12.49 20.59 7.24
CA GLY A 320 13.20 21.63 7.99
C GLY A 320 12.99 21.60 9.50
N GLY A 321 12.02 20.77 9.96
CA GLY A 321 11.64 20.61 11.37
C GLY A 321 12.39 19.47 12.07
N GLU A 322 11.62 18.59 12.71
CA GLU A 322 12.16 17.41 13.39
C GLU A 322 12.56 16.30 12.41
N ALA A 323 13.31 15.30 12.91
CA ALA A 323 13.69 14.14 12.13
C ALA A 323 12.45 13.31 11.75
N THR A 324 12.36 12.93 10.48
CA THR A 324 11.31 12.08 9.90
C THR A 324 11.87 10.71 9.51
N SER A 325 11.00 9.74 9.26
CA SER A 325 11.44 8.40 8.80
C SER A 325 12.20 8.48 7.47
N PHE A 326 11.85 9.38 6.56
CA PHE A 326 12.67 9.73 5.40
C PHE A 326 13.52 10.97 5.69
N ASN A 327 14.72 10.79 6.24
CA ASN A 327 15.58 11.91 6.58
C ASN A 327 16.35 12.44 5.36
N TYR A 328 15.76 13.43 4.69
CA TYR A 328 16.30 14.06 3.49
C TYR A 328 17.73 14.60 3.68
N ALA A 329 17.99 15.30 4.78
CA ALA A 329 19.29 15.89 5.05
C ALA A 329 20.37 14.82 5.30
N ALA A 330 20.04 13.78 6.06
CA ALA A 330 20.95 12.67 6.31
C ALA A 330 21.24 11.87 5.03
N MET A 331 20.23 11.66 4.18
CA MET A 331 20.40 11.03 2.86
C MET A 331 21.40 11.79 2.00
N LEU A 332 21.23 13.11 1.85
CA LEU A 332 22.14 13.95 1.06
C LEU A 332 23.55 14.01 1.65
N SER A 333 23.65 14.16 3.00
CA SER A 333 24.94 14.19 3.68
C SER A 333 25.73 12.90 3.42
N ARG A 334 25.07 11.74 3.52
CA ARG A 334 25.69 10.43 3.21
C ARG A 334 26.11 10.34 1.73
N TYR A 335 25.25 10.80 0.82
CA TYR A 335 25.54 10.79 -0.60
C TYR A 335 26.81 11.55 -0.93
N TYR A 336 26.95 12.80 -0.46
CA TYR A 336 28.12 13.63 -0.72
C TYR A 336 29.37 13.19 0.05
N ALA A 337 29.21 12.68 1.26
CA ALA A 337 30.34 12.15 2.04
C ALA A 337 31.01 10.94 1.36
N THR A 338 30.25 10.11 0.67
CA THR A 338 30.77 8.91 0.00
C THR A 338 31.37 9.20 -1.38
N ARG A 339 31.09 10.35 -2.00
CA ARG A 339 31.47 10.69 -3.38
C ARG A 339 32.45 11.86 -3.49
N GLY A 340 32.66 12.59 -2.41
CA GLY A 340 33.61 13.70 -2.34
C GLY A 340 33.12 15.00 -2.98
N PRO A 341 33.92 16.08 -2.89
CA PRO A 341 33.63 17.36 -3.51
C PRO A 341 33.63 17.22 -5.04
N GLY A 342 32.58 17.71 -5.69
CA GLY A 342 32.40 17.60 -7.15
C GLY A 342 31.49 16.46 -7.61
N ALA A 343 30.83 15.76 -6.68
CA ALA A 343 29.81 14.78 -7.01
C ALA A 343 28.69 15.39 -7.89
N THR A 344 28.25 14.63 -8.88
CA THR A 344 27.08 14.97 -9.69
C THR A 344 25.82 15.05 -8.81
N ALA A 345 24.75 15.67 -9.29
CA ALA A 345 23.46 15.68 -8.59
C ALA A 345 22.98 14.26 -8.28
N PRO A 346 22.37 14.02 -7.12
CA PRO A 346 21.82 12.70 -6.78
C PRO A 346 20.63 12.36 -7.70
N THR A 347 20.51 11.07 -7.99
CA THR A 347 19.43 10.52 -8.82
C THR A 347 18.38 9.81 -7.96
N TYR A 348 17.22 9.48 -8.55
CA TYR A 348 16.15 8.77 -7.84
C TYR A 348 16.54 7.41 -7.23
N ALA A 349 17.64 6.81 -7.68
CA ALA A 349 18.18 5.63 -7.01
C ALA A 349 18.60 5.90 -5.55
N VAL A 350 19.03 7.14 -5.24
CA VAL A 350 19.50 7.51 -3.89
C VAL A 350 18.37 7.52 -2.86
N PRO A 351 17.24 8.24 -3.07
CA PRO A 351 16.09 8.16 -2.15
C PRO A 351 15.47 6.76 -2.08
N ALA A 352 15.39 6.01 -3.19
CA ALA A 352 14.94 4.63 -3.16
C ALA A 352 15.79 3.77 -2.22
N GLY A 353 17.12 3.79 -2.41
CA GLY A 353 18.03 3.03 -1.56
C GLY A 353 18.01 3.46 -0.09
N ALA A 354 17.84 4.76 0.19
CA ALA A 354 17.73 5.27 1.56
C ALA A 354 16.46 4.78 2.25
N ALA A 355 15.30 4.84 1.57
CA ALA A 355 14.02 4.37 2.08
C ALA A 355 14.04 2.85 2.34
N LEU A 356 14.51 2.06 1.37
CA LEU A 356 14.60 0.60 1.49
C LEU A 356 15.57 0.16 2.60
N GLN A 357 16.70 0.84 2.76
CA GLN A 357 17.66 0.56 3.83
C GLN A 357 17.08 0.87 5.21
N HIS A 358 16.27 1.94 5.32
CA HIS A 358 15.63 2.32 6.57
C HIS A 358 14.59 1.29 6.99
N VAL A 359 13.69 0.92 6.10
CA VAL A 359 12.58 0.00 6.42
C VAL A 359 13.03 -1.45 6.59
N ASP A 360 14.15 -1.89 6.00
CA ASP A 360 14.71 -3.24 6.14
C ASP A 360 15.00 -3.61 7.61
N ALA A 361 15.33 -2.62 8.44
CA ALA A 361 15.54 -2.82 9.87
C ALA A 361 14.27 -3.29 10.62
N VAL A 362 13.09 -2.99 10.08
CA VAL A 362 11.79 -3.26 10.72
C VAL A 362 11.08 -4.45 10.10
N ILE A 363 11.05 -4.56 8.78
CA ILE A 363 10.21 -5.53 8.03
C ILE A 363 10.42 -6.99 8.47
N GLY A 364 11.65 -7.39 8.78
CA GLY A 364 11.97 -8.76 9.23
C GLY A 364 11.41 -9.11 10.60
N GLN A 365 11.06 -8.10 11.40
CA GLN A 365 10.50 -8.29 12.74
C GLN A 365 8.96 -8.36 12.74
N LEU A 366 8.31 -7.91 11.67
CA LEU A 366 6.85 -7.91 11.52
C LEU A 366 6.35 -9.31 11.17
N GLY A 367 5.23 -9.70 11.79
CA GLY A 367 4.53 -10.96 11.50
C GLY A 367 3.73 -10.94 10.19
N ARG A 368 2.70 -11.75 10.12
CA ARG A 368 1.71 -11.73 9.03
C ARG A 368 0.67 -10.63 9.32
N PRO A 369 0.24 -9.86 8.30
CA PRO A 369 -0.76 -8.83 8.48
C PRO A 369 -2.07 -9.35 9.07
N VAL A 370 -2.60 -8.61 10.04
CA VAL A 370 -3.92 -8.78 10.65
C VAL A 370 -4.69 -7.49 10.47
N ALA A 371 -5.92 -7.56 9.97
CA ALA A 371 -6.74 -6.40 9.73
C ALA A 371 -8.23 -6.76 9.71
N VAL A 372 -9.09 -5.76 9.67
CA VAL A 372 -10.55 -5.96 9.52
C VAL A 372 -10.84 -6.50 8.12
N ALA A 373 -11.55 -7.62 8.06
CA ALA A 373 -11.94 -8.21 6.80
C ALA A 373 -12.97 -7.32 6.08
N LEU A 374 -12.65 -6.91 4.84
CA LEU A 374 -13.59 -6.20 3.97
C LEU A 374 -13.88 -7.06 2.73
N TYR A 375 -15.14 -7.40 2.54
CA TYR A 375 -15.55 -8.24 1.41
C TYR A 375 -15.71 -7.42 0.14
N ARG A 376 -14.87 -7.72 -0.84
CA ARG A 376 -14.92 -7.16 -2.18
C ARG A 376 -15.02 -8.29 -3.20
N PRO A 377 -16.24 -8.67 -3.64
CA PRO A 377 -16.43 -9.76 -4.61
C PRO A 377 -15.79 -9.45 -5.95
N PHE A 378 -15.49 -10.50 -6.71
CA PHE A 378 -15.02 -10.36 -8.08
C PHE A 378 -16.02 -9.54 -8.91
N HIS A 379 -15.51 -8.71 -9.80
CA HIS A 379 -16.30 -7.92 -10.76
C HIS A 379 -17.32 -6.98 -10.11
N SER A 380 -17.02 -6.52 -8.89
CA SER A 380 -17.84 -5.56 -8.16
C SER A 380 -17.71 -4.14 -8.66
N LEU A 381 -18.61 -3.26 -8.22
CA LEU A 381 -18.70 -1.84 -8.53
C LEU A 381 -19.31 -1.10 -7.35
N GLY A 382 -18.77 0.06 -7.01
CA GLY A 382 -19.37 1.00 -6.07
C GLY A 382 -18.47 1.36 -4.90
N GLU A 383 -18.59 2.60 -4.45
CA GLU A 383 -17.72 3.21 -3.42
C GLU A 383 -16.23 2.99 -3.72
N ASP A 384 -15.87 3.27 -4.98
CA ASP A 384 -14.53 3.05 -5.51
C ASP A 384 -13.46 3.68 -4.63
N PHE A 385 -12.39 2.94 -4.36
CA PHE A 385 -11.27 3.31 -3.49
C PHE A 385 -11.62 3.62 -2.02
N LEU A 386 -12.87 3.48 -1.58
CA LEU A 386 -13.25 3.74 -0.19
C LEU A 386 -12.42 2.95 0.83
N PRO A 387 -12.03 1.68 0.60
CA PRO A 387 -11.17 0.95 1.53
C PRO A 387 -9.86 1.67 1.85
N SER A 388 -9.30 2.42 0.90
CA SER A 388 -8.09 3.22 1.11
C SER A 388 -8.34 4.39 2.07
N PHE A 389 -9.49 5.06 1.96
CA PHE A 389 -9.87 6.12 2.89
C PHE A 389 -10.13 5.58 4.31
N LEU A 390 -10.71 4.38 4.43
CA LEU A 390 -10.88 3.72 5.73
C LEU A 390 -9.53 3.42 6.38
N GLY A 391 -8.55 2.93 5.61
CA GLY A 391 -7.19 2.76 6.09
C GLY A 391 -6.55 4.06 6.55
N MET A 392 -6.72 5.14 5.79
CA MET A 392 -6.19 6.47 6.11
C MET A 392 -6.84 7.12 7.36
N ILE A 393 -8.00 6.67 7.77
CA ILE A 393 -8.60 7.11 9.04
C ILE A 393 -8.28 6.15 10.21
N GLY A 394 -7.36 5.19 10.02
CA GLY A 394 -6.86 4.31 11.07
C GLY A 394 -7.68 3.03 11.32
N ILE A 395 -8.46 2.60 10.34
CA ILE A 395 -9.12 1.29 10.32
C ILE A 395 -8.31 0.39 9.38
N PRO A 396 -7.46 -0.52 9.88
CA PRO A 396 -6.71 -1.42 9.02
C PRO A 396 -7.66 -2.34 8.27
N ILE A 397 -7.51 -2.46 6.96
CA ILE A 397 -8.40 -3.20 6.07
C ILE A 397 -7.64 -4.31 5.36
N ASP A 398 -8.21 -5.52 5.35
CA ASP A 398 -7.78 -6.64 4.51
C ASP A 398 -8.88 -7.00 3.51
N LEU A 399 -8.65 -6.69 2.24
CA LEU A 399 -9.62 -6.89 1.15
C LEU A 399 -9.72 -8.38 0.81
N GLN A 400 -10.94 -8.93 0.89
CA GLN A 400 -11.23 -10.34 0.67
C GLN A 400 -12.12 -10.56 -0.57
N PRO A 401 -11.68 -11.35 -1.57
CA PRO A 401 -12.48 -11.60 -2.78
C PRO A 401 -13.64 -12.59 -2.55
N ARG A 402 -13.64 -13.28 -1.43
CA ARG A 402 -14.70 -14.21 -0.99
C ARG A 402 -15.20 -13.80 0.37
N PHE A 403 -16.51 -14.02 0.64
CA PHE A 403 -17.11 -13.65 1.92
C PHE A 403 -16.35 -14.31 3.08
N PRO A 404 -15.78 -13.52 4.00
CA PRO A 404 -14.88 -14.01 5.04
C PRO A 404 -15.66 -14.51 6.29
N ALA A 405 -16.45 -15.55 6.13
CA ALA A 405 -17.38 -16.04 7.14
C ALA A 405 -16.75 -16.41 8.51
N SER A 406 -15.43 -16.62 8.56
CA SER A 406 -14.70 -16.90 9.81
C SER A 406 -14.30 -15.64 10.59
N ALA A 407 -14.32 -14.45 9.97
CA ALA A 407 -14.06 -13.20 10.67
C ALA A 407 -15.24 -12.88 11.59
N HIS A 408 -14.98 -12.34 12.79
CA HIS A 408 -16.06 -11.94 13.68
C HIS A 408 -16.73 -10.65 13.23
N THR A 409 -15.93 -9.64 12.89
CA THR A 409 -16.41 -8.38 12.30
C THR A 409 -16.04 -8.29 10.80
N ILE A 410 -17.02 -8.00 9.95
CA ILE A 410 -16.85 -7.84 8.50
C ILE A 410 -17.35 -6.46 8.08
N VAL A 411 -16.54 -5.73 7.33
CA VAL A 411 -16.95 -4.47 6.68
C VAL A 411 -17.42 -4.76 5.25
N LEU A 412 -18.53 -4.16 4.86
CA LEU A 412 -19.13 -4.30 3.54
C LEU A 412 -19.40 -2.91 2.95
N THR A 413 -18.78 -2.64 1.81
CA THR A 413 -19.02 -1.44 0.96
C THR A 413 -20.05 -1.76 -0.13
N GLU A 414 -20.39 -0.77 -0.96
CA GLU A 414 -21.27 -1.00 -2.13
C GLU A 414 -20.82 -2.18 -3.00
N ASP A 415 -19.53 -2.45 -3.08
CA ASP A 415 -18.96 -3.59 -3.80
C ASP A 415 -19.68 -4.91 -3.48
N ALA A 416 -20.03 -5.10 -2.21
CA ALA A 416 -20.68 -6.34 -1.74
C ALA A 416 -22.06 -6.56 -2.39
N ALA A 417 -22.69 -5.53 -2.95
CA ALA A 417 -23.95 -5.65 -3.67
C ALA A 417 -23.83 -6.50 -4.97
N ALA A 418 -22.62 -6.70 -5.48
CA ALA A 418 -22.37 -7.60 -6.62
C ALA A 418 -22.70 -9.07 -6.29
N ASP A 419 -22.64 -9.47 -5.01
CA ASP A 419 -23.06 -10.80 -4.58
C ASP A 419 -24.60 -10.85 -4.44
N PRO A 420 -25.31 -11.67 -5.23
CA PRO A 420 -26.77 -11.80 -5.14
C PRO A 420 -27.24 -12.37 -3.78
N LYS A 421 -26.36 -13.05 -3.03
CA LYS A 421 -26.67 -13.68 -1.74
C LYS A 421 -26.28 -12.80 -0.54
N ILE A 422 -25.83 -11.58 -0.76
CA ILE A 422 -25.21 -10.79 0.32
C ILE A 422 -26.13 -10.59 1.52
N VAL A 423 -27.43 -10.37 1.33
CA VAL A 423 -28.37 -10.16 2.44
C VAL A 423 -28.52 -11.45 3.27
N ASP A 424 -28.56 -12.63 2.62
CA ASP A 424 -28.61 -13.91 3.32
C ASP A 424 -27.31 -14.19 4.08
N LEU A 425 -26.17 -13.81 3.53
CA LEU A 425 -24.86 -13.91 4.19
C LEU A 425 -24.77 -12.98 5.41
N ILE A 426 -25.25 -11.75 5.29
CA ILE A 426 -25.35 -10.80 6.41
C ILE A 426 -26.22 -11.40 7.52
N GLU A 427 -27.43 -11.84 7.18
CA GLU A 427 -28.35 -12.42 8.17
C GLU A 427 -27.77 -13.63 8.89
N ALA A 428 -27.21 -14.57 8.13
CA ALA A 428 -26.60 -15.77 8.70
C ALA A 428 -25.44 -15.43 9.65
N HIS A 429 -24.59 -14.46 9.28
CA HIS A 429 -23.44 -14.05 10.06
C HIS A 429 -23.84 -13.39 11.38
N VAL A 430 -24.74 -12.40 11.36
CA VAL A 430 -25.19 -11.71 12.59
C VAL A 430 -26.00 -12.65 13.51
N ARG A 431 -26.81 -13.55 12.95
CA ARG A 431 -27.51 -14.57 13.77
C ARG A 431 -26.56 -15.51 14.49
N ALA A 432 -25.43 -15.83 13.90
CA ALA A 432 -24.41 -16.68 14.50
C ALA A 432 -23.61 -15.97 15.62
N GLY A 433 -23.66 -14.65 15.71
CA GLY A 433 -22.99 -13.84 16.73
C GLY A 433 -21.85 -12.99 16.20
N GLY A 434 -21.66 -12.94 14.87
CA GLY A 434 -20.72 -12.03 14.25
C GLY A 434 -21.28 -10.62 14.07
N ASN A 435 -20.42 -9.68 13.76
CA ASN A 435 -20.76 -8.28 13.51
C ASN A 435 -20.59 -7.94 12.03
N ILE A 436 -21.53 -7.18 11.50
CA ILE A 436 -21.44 -6.63 10.14
C ILE A 436 -21.50 -5.11 10.20
N VAL A 437 -20.57 -4.45 9.57
CA VAL A 437 -20.56 -3.00 9.35
C VAL A 437 -20.80 -2.75 7.87
N ILE A 438 -21.98 -2.25 7.51
CA ILE A 438 -22.26 -1.83 6.13
C ILE A 438 -22.12 -0.32 6.00
N THR A 439 -21.75 0.13 4.80
CA THR A 439 -21.78 1.57 4.47
C THR A 439 -23.20 2.05 4.18
N SER A 440 -23.43 3.36 4.29
CA SER A 440 -24.68 3.98 3.82
C SER A 440 -24.93 3.73 2.34
N GLY A 441 -23.88 3.68 1.51
CA GLY A 441 -23.98 3.34 0.09
C GLY A 441 -24.51 1.92 -0.12
N LEU A 442 -23.96 0.95 0.59
CA LEU A 442 -24.46 -0.43 0.53
C LEU A 442 -25.90 -0.54 1.07
N LEU A 443 -26.23 0.16 2.15
CA LEU A 443 -27.61 0.20 2.64
C LEU A 443 -28.58 0.60 1.52
N GLY A 444 -28.25 1.66 0.77
CA GLY A 444 -29.06 2.10 -0.39
C GLY A 444 -29.26 1.02 -1.45
N LYS A 445 -28.22 0.24 -1.77
CA LYS A 445 -28.29 -0.87 -2.74
C LYS A 445 -29.11 -2.05 -2.23
N LEU A 446 -29.20 -2.24 -0.92
CA LEU A 446 -29.88 -3.40 -0.33
C LEU A 446 -31.33 -3.13 0.08
N GLN A 447 -31.82 -1.91 0.09
CA GLN A 447 -33.20 -1.54 0.45
C GLN A 447 -34.27 -2.33 -0.33
N SER A 448 -34.06 -2.55 -1.63
CA SER A 448 -34.96 -3.34 -2.48
C SER A 448 -34.66 -4.85 -2.45
N ARG A 449 -33.70 -5.30 -1.65
CA ARG A 449 -33.21 -6.67 -1.59
C ARG A 449 -33.51 -7.39 -0.26
N GLY A 450 -34.31 -6.75 0.63
CA GLY A 450 -34.78 -7.34 1.87
C GLY A 450 -33.87 -7.15 3.07
N ILE A 451 -33.00 -6.12 3.09
CA ILE A 451 -32.20 -5.77 4.28
C ILE A 451 -33.08 -5.38 5.47
N ASP A 452 -34.28 -4.87 5.23
CA ASP A 452 -35.29 -4.50 6.21
C ASP A 452 -35.74 -5.66 7.11
N ARG A 453 -35.55 -6.92 6.67
CA ARG A 453 -35.79 -8.09 7.53
C ARG A 453 -34.79 -8.20 8.69
N ILE A 454 -33.65 -7.52 8.60
CA ILE A 454 -32.59 -7.51 9.63
C ILE A 454 -32.68 -6.21 10.45
N ALA A 455 -32.81 -5.06 9.78
CA ALA A 455 -32.92 -3.77 10.44
C ALA A 455 -33.76 -2.80 9.59
N ASN A 456 -34.68 -2.10 10.26
CA ASN A 456 -35.60 -1.12 9.63
C ASN A 456 -34.89 0.22 9.39
N LEU A 457 -33.86 0.19 8.54
CA LEU A 457 -33.04 1.33 8.16
C LEU A 457 -33.23 1.65 6.68
N TYR A 458 -33.26 2.92 6.34
CA TYR A 458 -33.37 3.33 4.93
C TYR A 458 -32.69 4.67 4.68
N LEU A 459 -32.28 4.88 3.43
CA LEU A 459 -31.85 6.18 2.93
C LEU A 459 -33.04 6.94 2.37
N THR A 460 -33.12 8.23 2.65
CA THR A 460 -33.99 9.14 1.91
C THR A 460 -33.25 9.68 0.67
N GLY A 461 -34.01 10.18 -0.33
CA GLY A 461 -33.39 10.68 -1.55
C GLY A 461 -32.51 11.93 -1.37
N PRO A 462 -32.89 12.93 -0.56
CA PRO A 462 -32.07 14.13 -0.32
C PRO A 462 -30.85 13.84 0.57
N ASP A 463 -29.73 14.53 0.29
CA ASP A 463 -28.58 14.61 1.19
C ASP A 463 -28.75 15.72 2.22
N ALA A 464 -28.06 15.60 3.36
CA ALA A 464 -27.97 16.66 4.37
C ALA A 464 -26.64 17.41 4.24
N LEU A 465 -26.74 18.75 4.28
CA LEU A 465 -25.57 19.62 4.39
C LEU A 465 -25.26 19.84 5.88
N VAL A 466 -24.22 19.20 6.39
CA VAL A 466 -23.90 19.18 7.81
C VAL A 466 -22.60 19.90 8.12
N LYS A 467 -22.55 20.56 9.27
CA LYS A 467 -21.37 21.22 9.82
C LYS A 467 -21.11 20.82 11.26
N SER A 468 -22.15 20.34 11.96
CA SER A 468 -22.10 19.97 13.36
C SER A 468 -22.33 18.49 13.54
N PHE A 469 -21.72 17.89 14.58
CA PHE A 469 -21.79 16.47 14.89
C PHE A 469 -22.02 16.27 16.38
N LEU A 470 -22.64 15.16 16.73
CA LEU A 470 -22.91 14.76 18.10
C LEU A 470 -22.23 13.41 18.37
N ALA A 471 -21.34 13.38 19.36
CA ALA A 471 -20.75 12.16 19.89
C ALA A 471 -21.01 12.09 21.40
N GLY A 472 -21.84 11.15 21.83
CA GLY A 472 -22.34 11.11 23.20
C GLY A 472 -23.14 12.37 23.54
N ARG A 473 -22.61 13.24 24.42
CA ARG A 473 -23.24 14.51 24.82
C ARG A 473 -22.50 15.75 24.31
N THR A 474 -21.51 15.57 23.44
CA THR A 474 -20.65 16.66 22.97
C THR A 474 -21.00 17.01 21.54
N THR A 475 -21.34 18.27 21.30
CA THR A 475 -21.49 18.83 19.95
C THR A 475 -20.13 19.33 19.46
N LEU A 476 -19.79 18.97 18.23
CA LEU A 476 -18.51 19.26 17.57
C LEU A 476 -18.81 19.95 16.24
N GLU A 477 -18.02 20.95 15.86
CA GLU A 477 -18.15 21.63 14.58
C GLU A 477 -16.92 21.46 13.70
N ILE A 478 -17.14 21.48 12.39
CA ILE A 478 -16.07 21.49 11.37
C ILE A 478 -16.02 22.85 10.67
N GLY A 479 -14.86 23.17 10.09
CA GLY A 479 -14.62 24.48 9.48
C GLY A 479 -15.54 24.81 8.29
N ALA A 480 -15.87 23.81 7.46
CA ALA A 480 -16.76 23.96 6.30
C ALA A 480 -17.75 22.78 6.25
N PRO A 481 -18.99 22.99 5.79
CA PRO A 481 -19.99 21.94 5.72
C PRO A 481 -19.60 20.85 4.72
N MET A 482 -20.23 19.66 4.86
CA MET A 482 -20.11 18.52 3.94
C MET A 482 -21.49 17.92 3.67
N LEU A 483 -21.62 17.24 2.56
CA LEU A 483 -22.83 16.49 2.21
C LEU A 483 -22.71 15.05 2.71
N ILE A 484 -23.77 14.59 3.37
CA ILE A 484 -23.92 13.20 3.80
C ILE A 484 -25.28 12.64 3.36
N PRO A 485 -25.37 11.34 3.06
CA PRO A 485 -26.66 10.70 2.85
C PRO A 485 -27.45 10.66 4.17
N GLN A 486 -28.77 10.77 4.06
CA GLN A 486 -29.64 10.76 5.23
C GLN A 486 -30.10 9.33 5.54
N VAL A 487 -29.50 8.72 6.56
CA VAL A 487 -29.94 7.43 7.13
C VAL A 487 -31.07 7.70 8.12
N HIS A 488 -32.14 6.93 8.03
CA HIS A 488 -33.29 7.00 8.95
C HIS A 488 -33.60 5.63 9.55
N PHE A 489 -34.09 5.65 10.78
CA PHE A 489 -34.68 4.49 11.47
C PHE A 489 -35.95 4.94 12.22
N ILE A 490 -36.91 4.05 12.34
CA ILE A 490 -38.23 4.33 12.90
C ILE A 490 -38.66 3.36 14.01
N THR A 491 -37.77 2.46 14.38
CA THR A 491 -38.04 1.40 15.36
C THR A 491 -37.06 1.50 16.54
N ASN A 492 -37.47 0.95 17.70
CA ASN A 492 -36.68 0.99 18.92
C ASN A 492 -35.61 -0.10 19.03
N ASP A 493 -35.38 -0.86 17.97
CA ASP A 493 -34.40 -1.93 17.86
C ASP A 493 -33.06 -1.45 17.26
N THR A 494 -32.96 -0.17 16.93
CA THR A 494 -31.76 0.49 16.42
C THR A 494 -31.36 1.63 17.32
N TRP A 495 -30.05 1.75 17.59
CA TRP A 495 -29.46 2.81 18.40
C TRP A 495 -28.48 3.64 17.59
N GLU A 496 -28.53 4.94 17.80
CA GLU A 496 -27.57 5.89 17.24
C GLU A 496 -26.33 5.98 18.14
N LEU A 497 -25.15 5.69 17.59
CA LEU A 497 -23.88 5.78 18.31
C LEU A 497 -23.19 7.13 18.11
N ALA A 498 -23.44 7.80 16.99
CA ALA A 498 -22.97 9.14 16.65
C ALA A 498 -23.91 9.74 15.61
N ALA A 499 -24.04 11.05 15.62
CA ALA A 499 -24.92 11.78 14.69
C ALA A 499 -24.23 12.99 14.07
N SER A 500 -24.79 13.46 12.97
CA SER A 500 -24.58 14.77 12.39
C SER A 500 -25.83 15.63 12.59
N ILE A 501 -25.69 16.95 12.55
CA ILE A 501 -26.76 17.91 12.77
C ILE A 501 -26.83 18.87 11.57
N ALA A 502 -28.01 18.96 10.97
CA ALA A 502 -28.32 19.92 9.91
C ALA A 502 -29.56 20.75 10.35
N GLY A 503 -29.35 22.01 10.74
CA GLY A 503 -30.41 22.83 11.34
C GLY A 503 -30.91 22.20 12.65
N ASP A 504 -32.22 21.92 12.71
CA ASP A 504 -32.87 21.32 13.88
C ASP A 504 -33.03 19.77 13.74
N ASN A 505 -32.45 19.14 12.69
CA ASN A 505 -32.52 17.73 12.43
C ASN A 505 -31.18 17.03 12.70
N GLY A 506 -31.25 15.83 13.27
CA GLY A 506 -30.10 14.92 13.42
C GLY A 506 -30.18 13.76 12.43
N PHE A 507 -29.00 13.32 11.94
CA PHE A 507 -28.88 12.14 11.06
C PHE A 507 -27.76 11.24 11.59
N PRO A 508 -28.02 9.91 11.73
CA PRO A 508 -27.02 8.98 12.21
C PRO A 508 -25.73 8.99 11.36
N MET A 509 -24.59 9.05 12.04
CA MET A 509 -23.28 8.77 11.44
C MET A 509 -22.92 7.30 11.64
N MET A 510 -23.35 6.68 12.74
CA MET A 510 -23.19 5.26 13.02
C MET A 510 -24.41 4.78 13.80
N THR A 511 -25.01 3.67 13.32
CA THR A 511 -26.10 2.97 14.02
C THR A 511 -25.68 1.59 14.46
N ASP A 512 -26.37 1.06 15.47
CA ASP A 512 -26.26 -0.31 15.98
C ASP A 512 -27.64 -0.96 16.03
N SER A 513 -27.83 -2.05 15.30
CA SER A 513 -29.05 -2.85 15.25
C SER A 513 -28.73 -4.28 15.67
N PRO A 514 -29.03 -4.68 16.93
CA PRO A 514 -28.88 -6.05 17.37
C PRO A 514 -29.79 -7.01 16.59
N TYR A 515 -29.24 -8.13 16.12
CA TYR A 515 -30.00 -9.17 15.43
C TYR A 515 -29.46 -10.57 15.76
N GLY A 516 -30.28 -11.41 16.36
CA GLY A 516 -29.85 -12.73 16.83
C GLY A 516 -28.84 -12.63 17.98
N LYS A 517 -27.59 -12.99 17.74
CA LYS A 517 -26.51 -12.91 18.72
C LYS A 517 -25.46 -11.86 18.38
N GLY A 518 -25.55 -11.24 17.22
CA GLY A 518 -24.60 -10.25 16.70
C GLY A 518 -25.28 -8.93 16.39
N HIS A 519 -24.58 -8.09 15.65
CA HIS A 519 -24.96 -6.72 15.38
C HIS A 519 -24.81 -6.37 13.91
N LEU A 520 -25.78 -5.62 13.37
CA LEU A 520 -25.66 -4.91 12.10
C LEU A 520 -25.42 -3.42 12.39
N PHE A 521 -24.29 -2.91 11.98
CA PHE A 521 -23.96 -1.49 12.06
C PHE A 521 -24.10 -0.85 10.67
N VAL A 522 -24.55 0.41 10.62
CA VAL A 522 -24.51 1.23 9.41
C VAL A 522 -23.58 2.42 9.66
N MET A 523 -22.53 2.51 8.85
CA MET A 523 -21.56 3.59 8.82
C MET A 523 -21.94 4.58 7.71
N THR A 524 -22.30 5.80 8.07
CA THR A 524 -22.58 6.84 7.09
C THR A 524 -21.28 7.36 6.49
N ILE A 525 -21.15 7.21 5.18
CA ILE A 525 -20.01 7.73 4.41
C ILE A 525 -20.42 9.05 3.77
N PRO A 526 -19.64 10.13 3.92
CA PRO A 526 -19.89 11.38 3.20
C PRO A 526 -19.92 11.16 1.67
N ASN A 527 -20.69 11.96 0.94
CA ASN A 527 -20.80 11.88 -0.52
C ASN A 527 -19.45 11.99 -1.23
N ASN A 528 -18.52 12.73 -0.66
CA ASN A 528 -17.11 12.71 -1.05
C ASN A 528 -16.33 11.95 0.02
N ALA A 529 -15.76 10.81 -0.33
CA ALA A 529 -14.98 9.99 0.61
C ALA A 529 -13.81 10.76 1.27
N ALA A 530 -13.22 11.76 0.59
CA ALA A 530 -12.19 12.62 1.17
C ALA A 530 -12.69 13.46 2.36
N ASP A 531 -14.00 13.67 2.49
CA ASP A 531 -14.59 14.35 3.64
C ASP A 531 -14.50 13.53 4.94
N LEU A 532 -14.22 12.23 4.86
CA LEU A 532 -13.85 11.42 6.03
C LEU A 532 -12.67 12.03 6.80
N TYR A 533 -11.74 12.71 6.10
CA TYR A 533 -10.60 13.38 6.75
C TYR A 533 -10.96 14.62 7.54
N ARG A 534 -12.15 15.15 7.32
CA ARG A 534 -12.66 16.35 7.98
C ARG A 534 -13.60 16.03 9.15
N LEU A 535 -13.96 14.77 9.32
CA LEU A 535 -14.79 14.35 10.46
C LEU A 535 -14.07 14.62 11.79
N PRO A 536 -14.81 15.08 12.82
CA PRO A 536 -14.24 15.26 14.15
C PRO A 536 -13.63 13.96 14.68
N PRO A 537 -12.54 14.01 15.46
CA PRO A 537 -11.92 12.81 16.04
C PRO A 537 -12.89 11.89 16.77
N ALA A 538 -13.87 12.43 17.51
CA ALA A 538 -14.85 11.62 18.23
C ALA A 538 -15.75 10.78 17.31
N ILE A 539 -16.08 11.27 16.11
CA ILE A 539 -16.80 10.49 15.07
C ILE A 539 -15.89 9.42 14.50
N LEU A 540 -14.65 9.79 14.14
CA LEU A 540 -13.65 8.83 13.65
C LEU A 540 -13.40 7.72 14.68
N ASN A 541 -13.31 8.07 15.97
CA ASN A 541 -13.11 7.09 17.04
C ASN A 541 -14.29 6.12 17.19
N THR A 542 -15.52 6.58 16.91
CA THR A 542 -16.69 5.70 16.86
C THR A 542 -16.55 4.72 15.68
N TYR A 543 -16.16 5.18 14.49
CA TYR A 543 -15.92 4.31 13.34
C TYR A 543 -14.81 3.29 13.60
N ARG A 544 -13.66 3.74 14.11
CA ARG A 544 -12.50 2.90 14.47
C ARG A 544 -12.88 1.82 15.49
N ARG A 545 -13.62 2.20 16.53
CA ARG A 545 -14.06 1.26 17.58
C ARG A 545 -15.05 0.23 17.06
N THR A 546 -16.01 0.65 16.23
CA THR A 546 -17.06 -0.25 15.73
C THR A 546 -16.51 -1.20 14.66
N ALA A 547 -15.76 -0.69 13.68
CA ALA A 547 -15.19 -1.54 12.64
C ALA A 547 -14.00 -2.37 13.13
N GLY A 548 -13.15 -1.80 13.98
CA GLY A 548 -11.90 -2.45 14.45
C GLY A 548 -12.02 -3.11 15.83
N GLY A 549 -13.24 -3.40 16.31
CA GLY A 549 -13.47 -3.88 17.69
C GLY A 549 -12.71 -5.15 18.08
N ASP A 550 -12.42 -6.01 17.12
CA ASP A 550 -11.78 -7.31 17.33
C ASP A 550 -10.24 -7.26 17.21
N LEU A 551 -9.70 -6.13 16.83
CA LEU A 551 -8.25 -5.98 16.67
C LEU A 551 -7.55 -5.88 18.02
N GLY A 552 -6.36 -6.45 18.11
CA GLY A 552 -5.51 -6.36 19.30
C GLY A 552 -5.01 -4.94 19.51
N VAL A 553 -4.64 -4.26 18.45
CA VAL A 553 -4.19 -2.85 18.48
C VAL A 553 -5.19 -1.97 17.74
N ARG A 554 -5.52 -0.81 18.31
CA ARG A 554 -6.45 0.14 17.70
C ARG A 554 -5.99 1.58 17.88
N LEU A 555 -6.22 2.39 16.87
CA LEU A 555 -6.12 3.84 17.01
C LEU A 555 -7.36 4.33 17.80
N ALA A 556 -7.17 4.60 19.09
CA ALA A 556 -8.25 4.95 20.01
C ALA A 556 -8.68 6.41 19.91
N ASP A 557 -7.71 7.31 19.65
CA ASP A 557 -7.94 8.74 19.40
C ASP A 557 -6.84 9.32 18.51
N GLY A 558 -7.20 10.29 17.70
CA GLY A 558 -6.27 11.01 16.83
C GLY A 558 -6.90 11.49 15.54
N PRO A 559 -6.16 12.30 14.76
CA PRO A 559 -6.65 12.84 13.51
C PRO A 559 -6.81 11.74 12.44
N SER A 560 -7.34 12.12 11.29
CA SER A 560 -7.27 11.36 10.04
C SER A 560 -5.85 11.34 9.46
N LYS A 561 -5.66 10.63 8.35
CA LYS A 561 -4.37 10.41 7.68
C LYS A 561 -3.32 9.80 8.61
N VAL A 562 -3.75 8.90 9.46
CA VAL A 562 -2.90 8.02 10.26
C VAL A 562 -3.34 6.59 10.02
N ALA A 563 -2.48 5.79 9.42
CA ALA A 563 -2.73 4.36 9.19
C ALA A 563 -2.18 3.51 10.32
N LEU A 564 -2.83 2.37 10.54
CA LEU A 564 -2.39 1.30 11.44
C LEU A 564 -2.18 0.03 10.61
N TYR A 565 -1.07 -0.64 10.85
CA TYR A 565 -0.76 -1.97 10.31
C TYR A 565 -0.47 -2.90 11.49
N GLU A 566 -1.30 -3.90 11.70
CA GLU A 566 -1.17 -4.87 12.80
C GLU A 566 -0.71 -6.23 12.27
N TYR A 567 0.01 -7.00 13.10
CA TYR A 567 0.58 -8.30 12.72
C TYR A 567 0.35 -9.35 13.80
N ASP A 568 0.26 -10.62 13.38
CA ASP A 568 -0.10 -11.78 14.21
C ASP A 568 0.92 -12.13 15.31
N ASN A 569 2.10 -11.55 15.28
CA ASN A 569 3.14 -11.75 16.31
C ASN A 569 3.19 -10.63 17.36
N GLY A 570 2.15 -9.83 17.49
CA GLY A 570 2.08 -8.71 18.44
C GLY A 570 2.91 -7.49 18.03
N THR A 571 3.36 -7.42 16.77
CA THR A 571 3.97 -6.20 16.25
C THR A 571 2.93 -5.33 15.54
N PHE A 572 3.18 -4.02 15.48
CA PHE A 572 2.35 -3.09 14.74
C PHE A 572 3.15 -1.87 14.28
N VAL A 573 2.66 -1.23 13.23
CA VAL A 573 3.19 0.02 12.69
C VAL A 573 2.09 1.07 12.67
N LEU A 574 2.40 2.29 13.07
CA LEU A 574 1.57 3.48 12.88
C LEU A 574 2.30 4.44 11.96
N GLU A 575 1.61 4.95 10.96
CA GLU A 575 2.17 5.87 9.97
C GLU A 575 1.29 7.11 9.83
N SER A 576 1.91 8.28 9.89
CA SER A 576 1.25 9.57 9.65
C SER A 576 1.60 10.10 8.27
N PHE A 577 0.58 10.41 7.49
CA PHE A 577 0.66 11.10 6.19
C PHE A 577 0.31 12.59 6.31
N ASN A 578 0.35 13.13 7.52
CA ASN A 578 0.10 14.55 7.77
C ASN A 578 1.39 15.37 7.56
N ASP A 579 1.24 16.60 7.06
CA ASP A 579 2.34 17.56 6.85
C ASP A 579 2.92 18.10 8.19
N GLU A 580 2.26 17.79 9.31
CA GLU A 580 2.69 18.16 10.67
C GLU A 580 2.75 16.92 11.57
N ALA A 581 3.52 17.03 12.63
CA ALA A 581 3.56 15.97 13.64
C ALA A 581 2.20 15.87 14.35
N VAL A 582 1.75 14.65 14.57
CA VAL A 582 0.47 14.36 15.21
C VAL A 582 0.64 13.62 16.53
N THR A 583 -0.31 13.81 17.42
CA THR A 583 -0.43 13.02 18.65
C THR A 583 -1.63 12.10 18.53
N VAL A 584 -1.42 10.82 18.83
CA VAL A 584 -2.44 9.78 18.78
C VAL A 584 -2.51 9.01 20.10
N GLN A 585 -3.68 8.45 20.38
CA GLN A 585 -3.84 7.48 21.46
C GLN A 585 -4.04 6.09 20.83
N VAL A 586 -3.30 5.13 21.34
CA VAL A 586 -3.33 3.74 20.87
C VAL A 586 -3.79 2.84 22.01
N SER A 587 -4.78 2.00 21.73
CA SER A 587 -5.25 0.97 22.65
C SER A 587 -4.62 -0.37 22.27
N VAL A 588 -4.12 -1.08 23.27
CA VAL A 588 -3.59 -2.45 23.14
C VAL A 588 -4.31 -3.37 24.14
N PRO A 589 -4.23 -4.70 23.99
CA PRO A 589 -4.84 -5.63 24.94
C PRO A 589 -4.35 -5.39 26.38
N ALA A 590 -5.24 -5.58 27.36
CA ALA A 590 -4.93 -5.37 28.78
C ALA A 590 -3.78 -6.26 29.31
N ALA A 591 -3.47 -7.36 28.63
CA ALA A 591 -2.34 -8.23 28.96
C ALA A 591 -0.98 -7.66 28.57
N VAL A 592 -0.94 -6.64 27.71
CA VAL A 592 0.30 -6.01 27.26
C VAL A 592 0.82 -5.10 28.37
N SER A 593 2.04 -5.36 28.84
CA SER A 593 2.69 -4.58 29.90
C SER A 593 3.83 -3.71 29.42
N THR A 594 4.39 -4.00 28.24
CA THR A 594 5.50 -3.23 27.67
C THR A 594 5.38 -3.04 26.15
N LEU A 595 5.98 -1.95 25.68
CA LEU A 595 6.22 -1.68 24.27
C LEU A 595 7.70 -1.57 23.99
N ARG A 596 8.17 -2.24 22.96
CA ARG A 596 9.53 -2.12 22.45
C ARG A 596 9.50 -1.49 21.07
N ASN A 597 10.20 -0.38 20.88
CA ASN A 597 10.40 0.22 19.56
C ASN A 597 11.30 -0.69 18.71
N LEU A 598 10.85 -1.02 17.51
CA LEU A 598 11.54 -1.98 16.63
C LEU A 598 12.76 -1.39 15.93
N GLU A 599 12.82 -0.07 15.73
CA GLU A 599 13.95 0.59 15.09
C GLU A 599 15.13 0.74 16.04
N SER A 600 14.86 1.21 17.27
CA SER A 600 15.91 1.43 18.28
C SER A 600 16.21 0.20 19.14
N GLY A 601 15.33 -0.79 19.14
CA GLY A 601 15.40 -1.95 20.02
C GLY A 601 15.16 -1.61 21.52
N THR A 602 14.88 -0.35 21.83
CA THR A 602 14.73 0.11 23.21
C THR A 602 13.33 -0.17 23.75
N LEU A 603 13.25 -0.48 25.05
CA LEU A 603 11.99 -0.51 25.77
C LEU A 603 11.47 0.93 25.88
N THR A 604 10.33 1.20 25.22
CA THR A 604 9.82 2.57 25.11
C THR A 604 8.98 2.94 26.33
N GLN A 605 8.18 2.01 26.85
CA GLN A 605 7.24 2.31 27.93
C GLN A 605 6.78 1.04 28.67
N LYS A 606 6.66 1.14 30.01
CA LYS A 606 5.81 0.24 30.80
C LYS A 606 4.40 0.78 30.77
N LEU A 607 3.44 -0.06 30.41
CA LEU A 607 2.04 0.33 30.31
C LEU A 607 1.32 0.07 31.64
N PRO A 608 0.41 0.96 32.09
CA PRO A 608 -0.50 0.66 33.19
C PRO A 608 -1.53 -0.40 32.74
N ALA A 609 -2.16 -1.05 33.70
CA ALA A 609 -3.08 -2.18 33.48
C ALA A 609 -4.36 -1.88 32.63
N ALA A 610 -4.53 -0.66 32.11
CA ALA A 610 -5.59 -0.28 31.17
C ALA A 610 -4.96 0.49 30.02
N ALA A 611 -4.70 -0.17 29.06
CA ALA A 611 -3.75 -0.07 28.00
C ALA A 611 -4.10 0.92 26.87
N THR A 612 -4.27 2.19 27.18
CA THR A 612 -4.20 3.27 26.18
C THR A 612 -2.96 4.10 26.48
N PHE A 613 -2.15 4.36 25.45
CA PHE A 613 -0.95 5.18 25.57
C PHE A 613 -0.92 6.24 24.48
N THR A 614 -0.24 7.35 24.75
CA THR A 614 -0.12 8.46 23.81
C THR A 614 1.21 8.37 23.07
N LEU A 615 1.15 8.51 21.76
CA LEU A 615 2.31 8.59 20.86
C LEU A 615 2.30 9.89 20.10
N ARG A 616 3.50 10.44 19.89
CA ARG A 616 3.72 11.51 18.91
C ARG A 616 4.43 10.90 17.70
N ILE A 617 3.89 11.17 16.51
CA ILE A 617 4.42 10.70 15.23
C ILE A 617 4.81 11.95 14.43
N ALA A 618 6.04 11.99 13.94
CA ALA A 618 6.51 13.10 13.09
C ALA A 618 5.75 13.14 11.76
N ALA A 619 5.81 14.27 11.06
CA ALA A 619 5.21 14.40 9.73
C ALA A 619 5.77 13.33 8.79
N HIS A 620 4.91 12.75 7.95
CA HIS A 620 5.29 11.76 6.92
C HIS A 620 6.24 10.69 7.46
N SER A 621 5.88 10.09 8.61
CA SER A 621 6.73 9.13 9.31
C SER A 621 5.94 7.98 9.88
N TYR A 622 6.62 6.85 10.04
CA TYR A 622 6.08 5.71 10.77
C TYR A 622 6.84 5.47 12.08
N VAL A 623 6.21 4.75 12.97
CA VAL A 623 6.77 4.18 14.19
C VAL A 623 6.35 2.72 14.31
N ALA A 624 7.26 1.85 14.67
CA ALA A 624 7.02 0.41 14.74
C ALA A 624 7.31 -0.14 16.14
N PHE A 625 6.40 -0.97 16.65
CA PHE A 625 6.48 -1.52 18.00
C PHE A 625 6.23 -3.02 18.02
N ALA A 626 6.80 -3.66 19.04
CA ALA A 626 6.39 -4.98 19.50
C ALA A 626 5.75 -4.86 20.88
N THR A 627 4.66 -5.59 21.10
CA THR A 627 4.03 -5.80 22.41
C THR A 627 4.58 -7.07 23.05
N ASP A 628 4.72 -7.08 24.37
CA ASP A 628 4.99 -8.31 25.10
C ASP A 628 3.68 -9.06 25.38
N GLY A 629 3.68 -10.36 25.21
CA GLY A 629 2.64 -11.24 25.72
C GLY A 629 1.38 -11.47 24.85
N VAL A 630 1.36 -11.01 23.59
CA VAL A 630 0.26 -11.34 22.67
C VAL A 630 0.77 -12.30 21.58
N GLN A 631 0.40 -13.58 21.70
CA GLN A 631 0.32 -14.49 20.55
C GLN A 631 -1.15 -14.55 20.14
N HIS A 632 -1.46 -14.15 18.90
CA HIS A 632 -2.80 -14.28 18.31
C HIS A 632 -3.08 -15.69 17.83
#